data_4102319222ea3bb2d673a4806414b336
#
_entry.id   4102319222ea3bb2d673a4806414b336
#
_cell.length_a   1.000
_cell.length_b   1.000
_cell.length_c   1.000
_cell.angle_alpha   90.00
_cell.angle_beta   90.00
_cell.angle_gamma   90.00
#
_symmetry.space_group_name_H-M   'P 1'
#
loop_
_entity.id
_entity.type
_entity.pdbx_description
1 polymer ?
#
loop_
_entity_poly.entity_id
_entity_poly.type
_entity_poly.pdbx_seq_one_letter_code
_entity_poly.pdbx_strand_id
1 'polypeptide(L)'
;MINFLLKNPNLYRFYQRTVRSQYDEYDFFKFIFQQNNFKNVRMLDICCGDSYILEHISEFIDDYFGVDNNEKYLKKCRQQWQKFNFTNLDLNKKENIEHLVKFKPNFIFINGALHHLDDKTVKSVNSFITSNFPNSYFLSVDPIKNNNNLLNALMIKMDRGKFIRNKSHYEELMKPFKSFIINDFYKMNFENIFYYNNFDLEEIYRNWKREIS
;
A
#
# COMPACT_ATOMS: atom_id res chain seq x y z
N MET A 1 17.72 -8.28 18.93
CA MET A 1 18.88 -7.61 18.27
C MET A 1 18.53 -7.20 16.82
N ILE A 2 17.98 -8.06 15.98
CA ILE A 2 17.61 -7.76 14.58
C ILE A 2 16.62 -6.59 14.45
N ASN A 3 15.56 -6.55 15.28
CA ASN A 3 14.55 -5.47 15.25
C ASN A 3 15.14 -4.07 15.58
N PHE A 4 16.28 -3.98 16.25
CA PHE A 4 16.94 -2.70 16.51
C PHE A 4 17.70 -2.19 15.26
N LEU A 5 18.32 -3.08 14.52
CA LEU A 5 19.04 -2.75 13.28
C LEU A 5 18.05 -2.31 12.18
N LEU A 6 16.88 -2.95 12.08
CA LEU A 6 15.84 -2.60 11.09
C LEU A 6 15.09 -1.29 11.39
N LYS A 7 15.35 -0.63 12.55
CA LYS A 7 14.86 0.74 12.81
C LYS A 7 15.61 1.80 11.98
N ASN A 8 16.80 1.47 11.46
CA ASN A 8 17.51 2.36 10.55
C ASN A 8 16.86 2.26 9.15
N PRO A 9 16.35 3.36 8.57
CA PRO A 9 15.66 3.35 7.27
C PRO A 9 16.52 2.80 6.13
N ASN A 10 17.83 3.11 6.12
CA ASN A 10 18.75 2.66 5.08
C ASN A 10 19.00 1.16 5.15
N LEU A 11 19.16 0.62 6.37
CA LEU A 11 19.36 -0.80 6.58
C LEU A 11 18.08 -1.60 6.28
N TYR A 12 16.93 -1.04 6.62
CA TYR A 12 15.63 -1.61 6.27
C TYR A 12 15.41 -1.65 4.75
N ARG A 13 15.72 -0.57 4.02
CA ARG A 13 15.66 -0.56 2.54
C ARG A 13 16.64 -1.56 1.92
N PHE A 14 17.87 -1.67 2.45
CA PHE A 14 18.83 -2.67 1.99
C PHE A 14 18.27 -4.09 2.17
N TYR A 15 17.73 -4.39 3.35
CA TYR A 15 17.09 -5.67 3.63
C TYR A 15 15.93 -5.94 2.66
N GLN A 16 15.04 -4.99 2.48
CA GLN A 16 13.91 -5.10 1.54
C GLN A 16 14.38 -5.45 0.13
N ARG A 17 15.42 -4.78 -0.38
CA ARG A 17 15.99 -5.07 -1.71
C ARG A 17 16.58 -6.49 -1.81
N THR A 18 17.14 -7.03 -0.74
CA THR A 18 17.73 -8.38 -0.77
C THR A 18 16.71 -9.50 -0.77
N VAL A 19 15.54 -9.28 -0.19
CA VAL A 19 14.46 -10.30 -0.09
C VAL A 19 13.46 -10.25 -1.24
N ARG A 20 13.44 -9.18 -2.04
CA ARG A 20 12.57 -9.06 -3.22
C ARG A 20 13.00 -9.98 -4.34
N SER A 21 12.03 -10.40 -5.16
CA SER A 21 12.24 -11.12 -6.43
C SER A 21 12.88 -10.20 -7.48
N GLN A 22 13.18 -10.76 -8.64
CA GLN A 22 13.64 -10.00 -9.82
C GLN A 22 12.59 -8.99 -10.27
N TYR A 23 11.32 -9.37 -10.24
CA TYR A 23 10.17 -8.50 -10.47
C TYR A 23 9.39 -8.38 -9.15
N ASP A 24 9.30 -7.18 -8.62
CA ASP A 24 8.68 -6.94 -7.33
C ASP A 24 7.30 -6.26 -7.45
N GLU A 25 6.71 -5.93 -6.32
CA GLU A 25 5.41 -5.28 -6.27
C GLU A 25 5.37 -3.92 -6.98
N TYR A 26 6.49 -3.20 -7.06
CA TYR A 26 6.54 -1.88 -7.73
C TYR A 26 6.52 -2.01 -9.24
N ASP A 27 7.16 -3.05 -9.80
CA ASP A 27 7.07 -3.39 -11.22
C ASP A 27 5.61 -3.75 -11.56
N PHE A 28 4.95 -4.51 -10.68
CA PHE A 28 3.54 -4.83 -10.84
C PHE A 28 2.64 -3.61 -10.72
N PHE A 29 2.87 -2.69 -9.78
CA PHE A 29 2.12 -1.44 -9.71
C PHE A 29 2.28 -0.63 -10.99
N LYS A 30 3.50 -0.48 -11.51
CA LYS A 30 3.74 0.19 -12.79
C LYS A 30 2.93 -0.45 -13.91
N PHE A 31 2.94 -1.78 -13.99
CA PHE A 31 2.16 -2.55 -14.96
C PHE A 31 0.64 -2.31 -14.83
N ILE A 32 0.10 -2.25 -13.61
CA ILE A 32 -1.32 -1.92 -13.37
C ILE A 32 -1.68 -0.59 -14.04
N PHE A 33 -0.85 0.45 -13.86
CA PHE A 33 -1.09 1.77 -14.45
C PHE A 33 -0.96 1.76 -15.98
N GLN A 34 -0.03 1.00 -16.53
CA GLN A 34 0.15 0.85 -17.99
C GLN A 34 -1.04 0.15 -18.65
N GLN A 35 -1.53 -0.94 -18.05
CA GLN A 35 -2.60 -1.77 -18.66
C GLN A 35 -3.98 -1.12 -18.57
N ASN A 36 -4.31 -0.42 -17.49
CA ASN A 36 -5.65 0.14 -17.30
C ASN A 36 -5.86 1.48 -17.99
N ASN A 37 -4.82 2.08 -18.55
CA ASN A 37 -4.90 3.38 -19.23
C ASN A 37 -5.70 4.41 -18.39
N PHE A 38 -5.42 4.45 -17.08
CA PHE A 38 -6.06 5.40 -16.17
C PHE A 38 -5.78 6.83 -16.67
N LYS A 39 -6.82 7.67 -16.68
CA LYS A 39 -6.71 9.06 -17.15
C LYS A 39 -6.93 10.03 -15.99
N ASN A 40 -6.17 11.12 -16.00
CA ASN A 40 -6.29 12.19 -15.01
C ASN A 40 -6.22 11.65 -13.58
N VAL A 41 -5.18 10.86 -13.28
CA VAL A 41 -5.05 10.17 -12.00
C VAL A 41 -4.77 11.17 -10.89
N ARG A 42 -5.75 11.32 -10.00
CA ARG A 42 -5.67 12.07 -8.74
C ARG A 42 -5.57 11.06 -7.60
N MET A 43 -4.35 10.76 -7.18
CA MET A 43 -4.08 9.72 -6.19
C MET A 43 -4.10 10.27 -4.77
N LEU A 44 -4.90 9.66 -3.90
CA LEU A 44 -4.80 9.79 -2.45
C LEU A 44 -4.04 8.57 -1.91
N ASP A 45 -2.83 8.81 -1.39
CA ASP A 45 -1.99 7.78 -0.77
C ASP A 45 -2.07 7.88 0.75
N ILE A 46 -2.75 6.91 1.37
CA ILE A 46 -3.01 6.88 2.81
C ILE A 46 -1.90 6.08 3.51
N CYS A 47 -1.25 6.68 4.49
CA CYS A 47 -0.02 6.19 5.13
C CYS A 47 1.14 6.09 4.12
N CYS A 48 1.35 7.14 3.35
CA CYS A 48 2.27 7.18 2.22
C CYS A 48 3.75 6.96 2.58
N GLY A 49 4.11 7.03 3.85
CA GLY A 49 5.49 6.91 4.30
C GLY A 49 6.41 7.92 3.60
N ASP A 50 7.46 7.46 2.95
CA ASP A 50 8.36 8.29 2.15
C ASP A 50 7.97 8.33 0.66
N SER A 51 6.76 7.87 0.32
CA SER A 51 6.18 7.87 -1.04
C SER A 51 7.09 7.24 -2.10
N TYR A 52 7.78 6.16 -1.72
CA TYR A 52 8.70 5.45 -2.63
C TYR A 52 8.01 4.96 -3.91
N ILE A 53 6.71 4.68 -3.85
CA ILE A 53 5.90 4.30 -5.00
C ILE A 53 5.99 5.33 -6.16
N LEU A 54 6.14 6.62 -5.86
CA LEU A 54 6.24 7.65 -6.88
C LEU A 54 7.49 7.54 -7.77
N GLU A 55 8.55 6.88 -7.30
CA GLU A 55 9.73 6.60 -8.13
C GLU A 55 9.39 5.68 -9.31
N HIS A 56 8.29 4.91 -9.22
CA HIS A 56 7.86 3.92 -10.21
C HIS A 56 6.66 4.36 -11.05
N ILE A 57 5.75 5.18 -10.48
CA ILE A 57 4.47 5.49 -11.13
C ILE A 57 4.20 6.99 -11.32
N SER A 58 5.12 7.88 -10.95
CA SER A 58 4.87 9.34 -11.00
C SER A 58 4.56 9.87 -12.40
N GLU A 59 4.93 9.15 -13.45
CA GLU A 59 4.62 9.47 -14.86
C GLU A 59 3.13 9.29 -15.20
N PHE A 60 2.40 8.46 -14.41
CA PHE A 60 0.97 8.20 -14.59
C PHE A 60 0.09 9.06 -13.68
N ILE A 61 0.70 9.86 -12.78
CA ILE A 61 -0.01 10.62 -11.74
C ILE A 61 -0.07 12.11 -12.10
N ASP A 62 -1.27 12.62 -12.32
CA ASP A 62 -1.52 14.04 -12.59
C ASP A 62 -1.49 14.86 -11.31
N ASP A 63 -2.12 14.35 -10.23
CA ASP A 63 -2.15 15.00 -8.93
C ASP A 63 -2.03 13.96 -7.81
N TYR A 64 -1.29 14.29 -6.77
CA TYR A 64 -1.02 13.37 -5.67
C TYR A 64 -1.15 14.05 -4.33
N PHE A 65 -1.83 13.37 -3.42
CA PHE A 65 -1.95 13.78 -2.04
C PHE A 65 -1.55 12.66 -1.10
N GLY A 66 -0.34 12.73 -0.57
CA GLY A 66 0.18 11.79 0.41
C GLY A 66 -0.15 12.21 1.83
N VAL A 67 -0.64 11.29 2.64
CA VAL A 67 -0.89 11.53 4.07
C VAL A 67 -0.19 10.48 4.93
N ASP A 68 0.50 10.94 5.97
CA ASP A 68 1.19 10.09 6.94
C ASP A 68 1.30 10.82 8.29
N ASN A 69 1.46 10.09 9.38
CA ASN A 69 1.66 10.71 10.70
C ASN A 69 3.14 10.99 11.03
N ASN A 70 4.07 10.58 10.16
CA ASN A 70 5.51 10.76 10.36
C ASN A 70 6.04 11.99 9.60
N GLU A 71 6.15 13.11 10.29
CA GLU A 71 6.63 14.36 9.70
C GLU A 71 8.03 14.28 9.08
N LYS A 72 8.89 13.36 9.57
CA LYS A 72 10.24 13.18 8.99
C LYS A 72 10.15 12.60 7.56
N TYR A 73 9.22 11.67 7.31
CA TYR A 73 8.97 11.17 5.97
C TYR A 73 8.39 12.25 5.08
N LEU A 74 7.36 12.96 5.55
CA LEU A 74 6.70 14.00 4.77
C LEU A 74 7.62 15.15 4.40
N LYS A 75 8.55 15.55 5.29
CA LYS A 75 9.57 16.55 4.97
C LYS A 75 10.44 16.12 3.79
N LYS A 76 10.84 14.85 3.76
CA LYS A 76 11.61 14.27 2.64
C LYS A 76 10.77 14.24 1.36
N CYS A 77 9.50 13.83 1.45
CA CYS A 77 8.59 13.81 0.31
C CYS A 77 8.41 15.19 -0.32
N ARG A 78 8.15 16.24 0.49
CA ARG A 78 8.02 17.62 0.01
C ARG A 78 9.29 18.15 -0.67
N GLN A 79 10.46 17.70 -0.24
CA GLN A 79 11.73 18.06 -0.90
C GLN A 79 11.91 17.36 -2.25
N GLN A 80 11.55 16.09 -2.31
CA GLN A 80 11.75 15.25 -3.49
C GLN A 80 10.67 15.46 -4.55
N TRP A 81 9.41 15.64 -4.12
CA TRP A 81 8.22 15.68 -4.98
C TRP A 81 7.49 17.01 -4.88
N GLN A 82 8.17 18.12 -5.24
CA GLN A 82 7.66 19.50 -5.06
C GLN A 82 6.35 19.79 -5.76
N LYS A 83 6.01 19.04 -6.82
CA LYS A 83 4.74 19.18 -7.56
C LYS A 83 3.54 18.56 -6.84
N PHE A 84 3.75 17.77 -5.80
CA PHE A 84 2.73 17.00 -5.10
C PHE A 84 2.49 17.50 -3.67
N ASN A 85 1.34 17.14 -3.10
CA ASN A 85 0.91 17.59 -1.79
C ASN A 85 1.13 16.51 -0.73
N PHE A 86 1.61 16.93 0.45
CA PHE A 86 1.87 16.02 1.58
C PHE A 86 1.43 16.66 2.88
N THR A 87 0.60 15.96 3.66
CA THR A 87 0.04 16.46 4.91
C THR A 87 0.22 15.47 6.05
N ASN A 88 0.60 15.99 7.21
CA ASN A 88 0.61 15.20 8.44
C ASN A 88 -0.83 14.93 8.89
N LEU A 89 -1.19 13.66 8.95
CA LEU A 89 -2.51 13.21 9.36
C LEU A 89 -2.40 11.95 10.24
N ASP A 90 -2.95 12.04 11.43
CA ASP A 90 -3.15 10.88 12.30
C ASP A 90 -4.55 10.31 12.05
N LEU A 91 -4.63 9.13 11.47
CA LEU A 91 -5.89 8.44 11.15
C LEU A 91 -6.73 8.08 12.40
N ASN A 92 -6.13 8.10 13.59
CA ASN A 92 -6.85 7.91 14.84
C ASN A 92 -7.62 9.16 15.28
N LYS A 93 -7.35 10.33 14.69
CA LYS A 93 -7.99 11.60 14.98
C LYS A 93 -8.97 11.95 13.87
N LYS A 94 -10.21 12.24 14.23
CA LYS A 94 -11.26 12.62 13.26
C LYS A 94 -11.05 14.00 12.62
N GLU A 95 -10.08 14.76 13.09
CA GLU A 95 -9.76 16.09 12.60
C GLU A 95 -9.05 16.01 11.23
N ASN A 96 -9.46 16.87 10.30
CA ASN A 96 -8.85 17.04 8.96
C ASN A 96 -9.26 16.08 7.82
N ILE A 97 -10.23 15.20 8.01
CA ILE A 97 -10.74 14.34 6.92
C ILE A 97 -11.35 15.17 5.76
N GLU A 98 -11.88 16.35 6.05
CA GLU A 98 -12.48 17.24 5.04
C GLU A 98 -11.50 17.64 3.91
N HIS A 99 -10.22 17.78 4.21
CA HIS A 99 -9.22 18.10 3.17
C HIS A 99 -9.06 16.97 2.17
N LEU A 100 -9.16 15.71 2.63
CA LEU A 100 -9.09 14.53 1.78
C LEU A 100 -10.30 14.47 0.85
N VAL A 101 -11.50 14.81 1.36
CA VAL A 101 -12.73 14.85 0.56
C VAL A 101 -12.66 15.96 -0.49
N LYS A 102 -12.15 17.14 -0.13
CA LYS A 102 -11.96 18.27 -1.06
C LYS A 102 -10.99 17.97 -2.19
N PHE A 103 -10.02 17.08 -1.97
CA PHE A 103 -9.08 16.64 -3.00
C PHE A 103 -9.76 15.88 -4.14
N LYS A 104 -10.90 15.22 -3.89
CA LYS A 104 -11.69 14.44 -4.87
C LYS A 104 -10.82 13.41 -5.61
N PRO A 105 -10.16 12.48 -4.92
CA PRO A 105 -9.34 11.47 -5.56
C PRO A 105 -10.19 10.56 -6.45
N ASN A 106 -9.63 10.11 -7.56
CA ASN A 106 -10.19 9.04 -8.37
C ASN A 106 -9.40 7.73 -8.24
N PHE A 107 -8.26 7.77 -7.54
CA PHE A 107 -7.47 6.60 -7.18
C PHE A 107 -7.06 6.71 -5.70
N ILE A 108 -7.30 5.66 -4.92
CA ILE A 108 -6.93 5.58 -3.51
C ILE A 108 -5.96 4.42 -3.33
N PHE A 109 -4.85 4.71 -2.67
CA PHE A 109 -3.77 3.76 -2.48
C PHE A 109 -3.40 3.62 -1.01
N ILE A 110 -3.12 2.37 -0.57
CA ILE A 110 -2.60 2.03 0.76
C ILE A 110 -1.57 0.92 0.59
N ASN A 111 -0.30 1.19 0.85
CA ASN A 111 0.75 0.21 0.66
C ASN A 111 1.46 -0.14 1.98
N GLY A 112 1.33 -1.40 2.41
CA GLY A 112 2.02 -1.92 3.58
C GLY A 112 1.71 -1.16 4.86
N ALA A 113 0.46 -0.75 5.07
CA ALA A 113 0.07 0.12 6.17
C ALA A 113 -1.01 -0.43 7.09
N LEU A 114 -1.94 -1.25 6.60
CA LEU A 114 -3.05 -1.76 7.41
C LEU A 114 -2.58 -2.62 8.59
N HIS A 115 -1.43 -3.30 8.45
CA HIS A 115 -0.83 -4.09 9.53
C HIS A 115 -0.16 -3.26 10.64
N HIS A 116 -0.08 -1.94 10.48
CA HIS A 116 0.30 -1.01 11.53
C HIS A 116 -0.89 -0.44 12.30
N LEU A 117 -2.12 -0.59 11.78
CA LEU A 117 -3.35 -0.03 12.30
C LEU A 117 -4.16 -1.10 13.05
N ASP A 118 -4.76 -0.73 14.19
CA ASP A 118 -5.70 -1.61 14.88
C ASP A 118 -7.01 -1.79 14.08
N ASP A 119 -7.83 -2.76 14.46
CA ASP A 119 -9.07 -3.10 13.75
C ASP A 119 -10.06 -1.94 13.69
N LYS A 120 -10.13 -1.14 14.75
CA LYS A 120 -11.01 0.02 14.82
C LYS A 120 -10.60 1.07 13.79
N THR A 121 -9.30 1.33 13.71
CA THR A 121 -8.75 2.30 12.75
C THR A 121 -8.92 1.79 11.32
N VAL A 122 -8.65 0.50 11.04
CA VAL A 122 -8.88 -0.09 9.71
C VAL A 122 -10.35 0.03 9.31
N LYS A 123 -11.31 -0.31 10.19
CA LYS A 123 -12.74 -0.15 9.93
C LYS A 123 -13.12 1.31 9.66
N SER A 124 -12.52 2.26 10.39
CA SER A 124 -12.77 3.68 10.20
C SER A 124 -12.26 4.17 8.82
N VAL A 125 -11.05 3.76 8.44
CA VAL A 125 -10.46 4.07 7.13
C VAL A 125 -11.30 3.46 6.00
N ASN A 126 -11.69 2.19 6.12
CA ASN A 126 -12.54 1.52 5.15
C ASN A 126 -13.89 2.24 5.00
N SER A 127 -14.57 2.56 6.10
CA SER A 127 -15.84 3.30 6.08
C SER A 127 -15.68 4.69 5.46
N PHE A 128 -14.57 5.37 5.74
CA PHE A 128 -14.27 6.67 5.14
C PHE A 128 -14.13 6.56 3.62
N ILE A 129 -13.37 5.59 3.13
CA ILE A 129 -13.17 5.38 1.69
C ILE A 129 -14.49 5.05 1.00
N THR A 130 -15.21 4.07 1.51
CA THR A 130 -16.45 3.58 0.88
C THR A 130 -17.57 4.61 0.90
N SER A 131 -17.65 5.46 1.93
CA SER A 131 -18.68 6.50 2.04
C SER A 131 -18.38 7.73 1.20
N ASN A 132 -17.11 8.14 1.07
CA ASN A 132 -16.77 9.39 0.41
C ASN A 132 -16.30 9.21 -1.04
N PHE A 133 -15.79 8.02 -1.39
CA PHE A 133 -15.16 7.75 -2.69
C PHE A 133 -15.63 6.44 -3.33
N PRO A 134 -16.94 6.15 -3.40
CA PRO A 134 -17.46 4.85 -3.85
C PRO A 134 -17.09 4.51 -5.30
N ASN A 135 -16.83 5.52 -6.12
CA ASN A 135 -16.50 5.37 -7.55
C ASN A 135 -15.00 5.48 -7.84
N SER A 136 -14.16 5.74 -6.85
CA SER A 136 -12.71 5.79 -7.02
C SER A 136 -12.16 4.38 -7.20
N TYR A 137 -11.09 4.25 -7.99
CA TYR A 137 -10.26 3.05 -7.96
C TYR A 137 -9.63 2.90 -6.56
N PHE A 138 -9.58 1.70 -6.08
CA PHE A 138 -8.94 1.39 -4.80
C PHE A 138 -7.94 0.26 -4.97
N LEU A 139 -6.76 0.44 -4.42
CA LEU A 139 -5.73 -0.59 -4.34
C LEU A 139 -5.04 -0.52 -2.98
N SER A 140 -4.98 -1.64 -2.30
CA SER A 140 -4.16 -1.78 -1.10
C SER A 140 -3.42 -3.10 -1.11
N VAL A 141 -2.25 -3.14 -0.48
CA VAL A 141 -1.48 -4.37 -0.30
C VAL A 141 -0.92 -4.43 1.11
N ASP A 142 -1.03 -5.60 1.73
CA ASP A 142 -0.51 -5.85 3.07
C ASP A 142 -0.02 -7.30 3.22
N PRO A 143 0.98 -7.55 4.09
CA PRO A 143 1.40 -8.90 4.43
C PRO A 143 0.30 -9.65 5.18
N ILE A 144 0.16 -10.95 4.92
CA ILE A 144 -0.75 -11.81 5.67
C ILE A 144 0.00 -12.85 6.50
N LYS A 145 -0.61 -13.21 7.63
CA LYS A 145 -0.12 -14.30 8.47
C LYS A 145 -0.58 -15.63 7.90
N ASN A 146 0.38 -16.43 7.39
CA ASN A 146 0.15 -17.81 7.00
C ASN A 146 0.87 -18.75 7.99
N ASN A 147 0.11 -19.52 8.75
CA ASN A 147 0.66 -20.42 9.77
C ASN A 147 1.34 -21.68 9.18
N ASN A 148 1.10 -21.98 7.92
CA ASN A 148 1.63 -23.17 7.26
C ASN A 148 3.00 -22.95 6.61
N ASN A 149 3.53 -21.73 6.65
CA ASN A 149 4.80 -21.38 6.03
C ASN A 149 5.76 -20.79 7.07
N LEU A 150 6.80 -21.57 7.43
CA LEU A 150 7.81 -21.16 8.43
C LEU A 150 8.58 -19.90 8.01
N LEU A 151 8.84 -19.72 6.70
CA LEU A 151 9.52 -18.53 6.18
C LEU A 151 8.63 -17.30 6.28
N ASN A 152 7.33 -17.45 5.99
CA ASN A 152 6.35 -16.40 6.21
C ASN A 152 6.31 -15.99 7.70
N ALA A 153 6.28 -16.97 8.61
CA ALA A 153 6.29 -16.71 10.05
C ALA A 153 7.56 -15.94 10.50
N LEU A 154 8.72 -16.25 9.91
CA LEU A 154 9.96 -15.54 10.17
C LEU A 154 9.91 -14.08 9.68
N MET A 155 9.44 -13.86 8.44
CA MET A 155 9.28 -12.53 7.85
C MET A 155 8.31 -11.67 8.66
N ILE A 156 7.17 -12.22 9.07
CA ILE A 156 6.21 -11.57 9.96
C ILE A 156 6.87 -11.17 11.29
N LYS A 157 7.67 -12.05 11.88
CA LYS A 157 8.39 -11.75 13.14
C LYS A 157 9.41 -10.61 12.98
N MET A 158 9.94 -10.43 11.78
CA MET A 158 10.89 -9.36 11.44
C MET A 158 10.17 -8.07 11.02
N ASP A 159 8.90 -8.14 10.68
CA ASP A 159 8.11 -6.98 10.33
C ASP A 159 7.86 -6.07 11.54
N ARG A 160 7.65 -4.77 11.26
CA ARG A 160 7.40 -3.75 12.29
C ARG A 160 5.92 -3.57 12.62
N GLY A 161 5.03 -4.18 11.82
CA GLY A 161 3.59 -4.15 12.02
C GLY A 161 3.18 -4.96 13.25
N LYS A 162 2.25 -4.40 14.02
CA LYS A 162 1.74 -5.01 15.25
C LYS A 162 0.49 -5.85 15.01
N PHE A 163 -0.18 -5.64 13.89
CA PHE A 163 -1.52 -6.17 13.60
C PHE A 163 -1.55 -6.95 12.28
N ILE A 164 -0.51 -7.74 12.00
CA ILE A 164 -0.54 -8.63 10.84
C ILE A 164 -1.59 -9.71 11.08
N ARG A 165 -2.58 -9.76 10.19
CA ARG A 165 -3.77 -10.61 10.31
C ARG A 165 -3.70 -11.80 9.34
N ASN A 166 -4.54 -12.80 9.59
CA ASN A 166 -4.80 -13.84 8.59
C ASN A 166 -5.78 -13.32 7.52
N LYS A 167 -5.93 -14.07 6.44
CA LYS A 167 -6.78 -13.72 5.29
C LYS A 167 -8.21 -13.39 5.71
N SER A 168 -8.87 -14.29 6.45
CA SER A 168 -10.29 -14.15 6.81
C SER A 168 -10.56 -12.91 7.67
N HIS A 169 -9.66 -12.59 8.58
CA HIS A 169 -9.79 -11.41 9.43
C HIS A 169 -9.65 -10.11 8.62
N TYR A 170 -8.66 -10.05 7.72
CA TYR A 170 -8.53 -8.91 6.81
C TYR A 170 -9.75 -8.76 5.89
N GLU A 171 -10.26 -9.86 5.30
CA GLU A 171 -11.44 -9.84 4.44
C GLU A 171 -12.68 -9.31 5.17
N GLU A 172 -12.85 -9.62 6.46
CA GLU A 172 -13.92 -9.07 7.28
C GLU A 172 -13.78 -7.55 7.44
N LEU A 173 -12.57 -7.06 7.72
CA LEU A 173 -12.31 -5.64 7.96
C LEU A 173 -12.42 -4.80 6.68
N MET A 174 -12.11 -5.39 5.52
CA MET A 174 -11.98 -4.68 4.26
C MET A 174 -13.18 -4.84 3.32
N LYS A 175 -14.29 -5.47 3.77
CA LYS A 175 -15.54 -5.47 2.99
C LYS A 175 -15.97 -4.03 2.66
N PRO A 176 -16.44 -3.74 1.44
CA PRO A 176 -16.83 -4.66 0.36
C PRO A 176 -15.75 -4.90 -0.71
N PHE A 177 -14.50 -4.53 -0.48
CA PHE A 177 -13.43 -4.69 -1.48
C PHE A 177 -13.17 -6.15 -1.82
N LYS A 178 -12.83 -6.42 -3.09
CA LYS A 178 -12.35 -7.72 -3.54
C LYS A 178 -10.95 -7.96 -3.00
N SER A 179 -10.57 -9.23 -2.80
CA SER A 179 -9.23 -9.59 -2.34
C SER A 179 -8.56 -10.60 -3.27
N PHE A 180 -7.24 -10.48 -3.42
CA PHE A 180 -6.40 -11.40 -4.18
C PHE A 180 -5.04 -11.58 -3.48
N ILE A 181 -4.51 -12.80 -3.42
CA ILE A 181 -3.23 -13.10 -2.77
C ILE A 181 -2.16 -13.30 -3.83
N ILE A 182 -1.01 -12.65 -3.64
CA ILE A 182 0.19 -12.82 -4.45
C ILE A 182 1.36 -13.19 -3.51
N ASN A 183 2.18 -14.15 -3.90
CA ASN A 183 3.28 -14.69 -3.10
C ASN A 183 4.63 -14.72 -3.79
N ASP A 184 4.76 -14.15 -4.99
CA ASP A 184 5.97 -14.22 -5.81
C ASP A 184 6.76 -12.91 -5.96
N PHE A 185 6.36 -11.85 -5.26
CA PHE A 185 7.15 -10.60 -5.20
C PHE A 185 8.39 -10.71 -4.30
N TYR A 186 8.49 -11.77 -3.51
CA TYR A 186 9.60 -12.00 -2.59
C TYR A 186 10.19 -13.40 -2.80
N LYS A 187 11.50 -13.52 -2.70
CA LYS A 187 12.25 -14.77 -2.88
C LYS A 187 11.80 -15.91 -1.97
N MET A 188 11.13 -15.61 -0.89
CA MET A 188 10.70 -16.58 0.13
C MET A 188 9.21 -16.91 0.06
N ASN A 189 8.52 -16.64 -1.06
CA ASN A 189 7.07 -16.82 -1.21
C ASN A 189 6.29 -16.15 -0.07
N PHE A 190 6.68 -14.92 0.27
CA PHE A 190 5.99 -14.14 1.29
C PHE A 190 4.65 -13.68 0.76
N GLU A 191 3.58 -14.03 1.45
CA GLU A 191 2.23 -13.78 0.98
C GLU A 191 1.78 -12.35 1.29
N ASN A 192 1.30 -11.67 0.26
CA ASN A 192 0.64 -10.39 0.37
C ASN A 192 -0.81 -10.50 -0.11
N ILE A 193 -1.72 -9.88 0.64
CA ILE A 193 -3.10 -9.74 0.23
C ILE A 193 -3.31 -8.37 -0.38
N PHE A 194 -3.94 -8.36 -1.56
CA PHE A 194 -4.34 -7.15 -2.26
C PHE A 194 -5.83 -6.95 -2.07
N TYR A 195 -6.24 -5.72 -1.80
CA TYR A 195 -7.62 -5.28 -1.86
C TYR A 195 -7.80 -4.30 -2.99
N TYR A 196 -8.85 -4.47 -3.78
CA TYR A 196 -9.09 -3.65 -4.96
C TYR A 196 -10.58 -3.45 -5.24
N ASN A 197 -10.88 -2.40 -5.99
CA ASN A 197 -12.22 -2.10 -6.48
C ASN A 197 -12.15 -1.35 -7.82
N ASN A 198 -13.23 -1.49 -8.61
CA ASN A 198 -13.45 -0.79 -9.89
C ASN A 198 -12.49 -1.15 -11.04
N PHE A 199 -11.67 -2.21 -10.90
CA PHE A 199 -10.88 -2.82 -11.97
C PHE A 199 -10.65 -4.31 -11.70
N ASP A 200 -10.14 -5.08 -12.67
CA ASP A 200 -9.86 -6.52 -12.53
C ASP A 200 -8.38 -6.77 -12.29
N LEU A 201 -7.98 -6.77 -11.01
CA LEU A 201 -6.60 -7.02 -10.61
C LEU A 201 -6.11 -8.43 -10.96
N GLU A 202 -7.00 -9.42 -10.92
CA GLU A 202 -6.62 -10.82 -11.20
C GLU A 202 -6.30 -11.03 -12.67
N GLU A 203 -7.07 -10.39 -13.57
CA GLU A 203 -6.78 -10.43 -15.01
C GLU A 203 -5.45 -9.71 -15.30
N ILE A 204 -5.24 -8.54 -14.71
CA ILE A 204 -3.98 -7.79 -14.86
C ILE A 204 -2.79 -8.62 -14.37
N TYR A 205 -2.92 -9.30 -13.22
CA TYR A 205 -1.86 -10.15 -12.70
C TYR A 205 -1.56 -11.33 -13.64
N ARG A 206 -2.57 -11.98 -14.21
CA ARG A 206 -2.36 -13.04 -15.22
C ARG A 206 -1.62 -12.53 -16.46
N ASN A 207 -1.96 -11.33 -16.92
CA ASN A 207 -1.28 -10.71 -18.08
C ASN A 207 0.17 -10.37 -17.74
N TRP A 208 0.41 -9.76 -16.57
CA TRP A 208 1.75 -9.45 -16.08
C TRP A 208 2.63 -10.70 -15.99
N LYS A 209 2.13 -11.80 -15.46
CA LYS A 209 2.87 -13.08 -15.39
C LYS A 209 3.26 -13.63 -16.75
N ARG A 210 2.44 -13.43 -17.78
CA ARG A 210 2.77 -13.84 -19.16
C ARG A 210 3.86 -12.96 -19.78
N GLU A 211 3.93 -11.69 -19.38
CA GLU A 211 4.91 -10.76 -19.93
C GLU A 211 6.31 -10.95 -19.33
N ILE A 212 6.38 -11.38 -18.06
CA ILE A 212 7.66 -11.60 -17.36
C ILE A 212 8.18 -13.04 -17.41
N SER A 213 7.40 -14.01 -17.98
CA SER A 213 7.79 -15.41 -18.17
C SER A 213 8.58 -15.62 -19.44
#